data_9549eb4399b0b09835dcae2da97dc143
#
_entry.id   9549eb4399b0b09835dcae2da97dc143
#
_cell.length_a   1.000
_cell.length_b   1.000
_cell.length_c   1.000
_cell.angle_alpha   90.00
_cell.angle_beta   90.00
_cell.angle_gamma   90.00
#
_symmetry.space_group_name_H-M   'P 1'
#
loop_
_entity.id
_entity.type
_entity.pdbx_description
1 polymer ?
#
loop_
_entity_poly.entity_id
_entity_poly.type
_entity_poly.pdbx_seq_one_letter_code
_entity_poly.pdbx_strand_id
1 'polypeptide(L)'
;NHSTPQAILALESKVVDFAAVTSPLAIQKPLHKTHLASYREILIGGTKYKELASQIRSLNDLSGIPFIGLADGTGSRELYHRYFLSHGLMFAPDMEAATTDQILPMITHNLGIGFYPEELAAEAIARGSAYAIRLVEPIPEREICLVTNSSTQMSAAVRKVISFL
;
A
#
# COMPACT_ATOMS: atom_id res chain seq x y z
N ASN A 1 1.26 -11.16 -9.98
CA ASN A 1 1.27 -10.16 -8.93
C ASN A 1 2.05 -10.70 -7.72
N HIS A 2 2.93 -9.90 -7.14
CA HIS A 2 3.79 -10.28 -6.03
C HIS A 2 3.81 -9.15 -4.98
N SER A 3 4.01 -9.52 -3.71
CA SER A 3 4.37 -8.52 -2.71
C SER A 3 5.77 -7.94 -3.00
N THR A 4 6.07 -6.75 -2.48
CA THR A 4 7.40 -6.13 -2.65
C THR A 4 8.56 -7.08 -2.30
N PRO A 5 8.57 -7.80 -1.15
CA PRO A 5 9.63 -8.76 -0.87
C PRO A 5 9.75 -9.90 -1.90
N GLN A 6 8.62 -10.44 -2.35
CA GLN A 6 8.61 -11.49 -3.38
C GLN A 6 9.15 -11.01 -4.73
N ALA A 7 8.79 -9.77 -5.12
CA ALA A 7 9.29 -9.16 -6.35
C ALA A 7 10.82 -8.94 -6.30
N ILE A 8 11.35 -8.54 -5.14
CA ILE A 8 12.79 -8.38 -4.94
C ILE A 8 13.50 -9.74 -5.01
N LEU A 9 12.98 -10.78 -4.37
CA LEU A 9 13.53 -12.14 -4.47
C LEU A 9 13.53 -12.66 -5.90
N ALA A 10 12.47 -12.40 -6.67
CA ALA A 10 12.40 -12.78 -8.08
C ALA A 10 13.46 -12.07 -8.93
N LEU A 11 13.74 -10.79 -8.62
CA LEU A 11 14.79 -10.01 -9.28
C LEU A 11 16.20 -10.51 -8.90
N GLU A 12 16.45 -10.82 -7.63
CA GLU A 12 17.70 -11.38 -7.15
C GLU A 12 17.99 -12.76 -7.76
N SER A 13 16.94 -13.58 -7.87
CA SER A 13 16.99 -14.91 -8.50
C SER A 13 17.01 -14.87 -10.03
N LYS A 14 17.01 -13.67 -10.64
CA LYS A 14 17.00 -13.47 -12.10
C LYS A 14 15.80 -14.09 -12.82
N VAL A 15 14.68 -14.25 -12.12
CA VAL A 15 13.41 -14.71 -12.69
C VAL A 15 12.74 -13.56 -13.46
N VAL A 16 13.01 -12.31 -13.04
CA VAL A 16 12.56 -11.09 -13.72
C VAL A 16 13.76 -10.15 -13.94
N ASP A 17 13.68 -9.31 -14.97
CA ASP A 17 14.74 -8.35 -15.31
C ASP A 17 14.66 -7.06 -14.53
N PHE A 18 13.47 -6.65 -14.12
CA PHE A 18 13.19 -5.50 -13.26
C PHE A 18 11.90 -5.71 -12.46
N ALA A 19 11.72 -4.93 -11.42
CA ALA A 19 10.51 -4.95 -10.62
C ALA A 19 10.01 -3.52 -10.36
N ALA A 20 8.72 -3.26 -10.58
CA ALA A 20 8.05 -2.07 -10.07
C ALA A 20 7.42 -2.41 -8.73
N VAL A 21 7.84 -1.73 -7.68
CA VAL A 21 7.46 -2.01 -6.29
C VAL A 21 7.12 -0.74 -5.54
N THR A 22 6.42 -0.90 -4.41
CA THR A 22 6.07 0.24 -3.55
C THR A 22 6.91 0.29 -2.28
N SER A 23 7.12 1.51 -1.74
CA SER A 23 7.76 1.69 -0.42
C SER A 23 6.88 1.12 0.72
N PRO A 24 7.45 0.76 1.89
CA PRO A 24 8.87 0.83 2.22
C PRO A 24 9.70 -0.21 1.48
N LEU A 25 10.89 0.17 1.10
CA LEU A 25 11.79 -0.67 0.33
C LEU A 25 13.22 -0.55 0.88
N ALA A 26 13.75 -1.63 1.43
CA ALA A 26 15.15 -1.77 1.78
C ALA A 26 15.83 -2.66 0.74
N ILE A 27 16.80 -2.12 0.03
CA ILE A 27 17.61 -2.85 -0.94
C ILE A 27 19.09 -2.62 -0.68
N GLN A 28 19.90 -3.57 -1.11
CA GLN A 28 21.36 -3.51 -1.03
C GLN A 28 21.94 -3.77 -2.42
N LYS A 29 23.19 -3.37 -2.63
CA LYS A 29 23.93 -3.72 -3.87
C LYS A 29 23.88 -5.23 -4.09
N PRO A 30 23.72 -5.71 -5.31
CA PRO A 30 23.80 -4.99 -6.59
C PRO A 30 22.48 -4.38 -7.08
N LEU A 31 21.43 -4.34 -6.25
CA LEU A 31 20.15 -3.73 -6.63
C LEU A 31 20.20 -2.21 -6.59
N HIS A 32 19.51 -1.58 -7.54
CA HIS A 32 19.36 -0.13 -7.67
C HIS A 32 17.89 0.25 -7.70
N LYS A 33 17.55 1.30 -6.95
CA LYS A 33 16.23 1.89 -6.89
C LYS A 33 16.20 3.19 -7.70
N THR A 34 15.21 3.32 -8.57
CA THR A 34 14.86 4.57 -9.26
C THR A 34 13.42 4.93 -8.85
N HIS A 35 13.23 6.16 -8.35
CA HIS A 35 11.89 6.68 -8.05
C HIS A 35 11.13 6.92 -9.35
N LEU A 36 9.88 6.46 -9.44
CA LEU A 36 8.99 6.69 -10.57
C LEU A 36 7.89 7.69 -10.24
N ALA A 37 7.22 7.50 -9.11
CA ALA A 37 6.12 8.36 -8.67
C ALA A 37 5.93 8.26 -7.16
N SER A 38 5.28 9.27 -6.60
CA SER A 38 4.74 9.24 -5.23
C SER A 38 3.22 9.14 -5.27
N TYR A 39 2.63 8.50 -4.27
CA TYR A 39 1.19 8.43 -4.12
C TYR A 39 0.80 8.46 -2.64
N ARG A 40 -0.42 8.89 -2.39
CA ARG A 40 -0.98 8.91 -1.05
C ARG A 40 -1.97 7.78 -0.85
N GLU A 41 -1.97 7.23 0.35
CA GLU A 41 -3.04 6.37 0.81
C GLU A 41 -3.94 7.15 1.76
N ILE A 42 -5.20 6.83 1.76
CA ILE A 42 -6.21 7.38 2.67
C ILE A 42 -6.88 6.25 3.43
N LEU A 43 -7.38 6.54 4.62
CA LEU A 43 -8.23 5.59 5.33
C LEU A 43 -9.65 5.68 4.75
N ILE A 44 -10.23 4.56 4.37
CA ILE A 44 -11.59 4.50 3.83
C ILE A 44 -12.43 3.46 4.55
N GLY A 45 -13.74 3.70 4.59
CA GLY A 45 -14.75 2.78 5.09
C GLY A 45 -15.94 2.73 4.14
N GLY A 46 -16.68 1.65 4.15
CA GLY A 46 -17.91 1.50 3.38
C GLY A 46 -19.07 2.33 3.96
N THR A 47 -20.28 2.14 3.45
CA THR A 47 -21.47 2.93 3.81
C THR A 47 -21.81 2.88 5.30
N LYS A 48 -21.51 1.77 5.99
CA LYS A 48 -21.66 1.62 7.44
C LYS A 48 -20.83 2.64 8.23
N TYR A 49 -19.71 3.11 7.67
CA TYR A 49 -18.77 4.01 8.33
C TYR A 49 -18.91 5.47 7.90
N LYS A 50 -20.03 5.83 7.25
CA LYS A 50 -20.32 7.20 6.79
C LYS A 50 -20.29 8.23 7.94
N GLU A 51 -20.86 7.89 9.10
CA GLU A 51 -20.81 8.78 10.27
C GLU A 51 -19.40 8.92 10.84
N LEU A 52 -18.62 7.85 10.86
CA LEU A 52 -17.21 7.90 11.25
C LEU A 52 -16.43 8.88 10.36
N ALA A 53 -16.71 8.87 9.07
CA ALA A 53 -16.08 9.74 8.06
C ALA A 53 -16.56 11.20 8.10
N SER A 54 -17.64 11.53 8.82
CA SER A 54 -18.20 12.88 8.87
C SER A 54 -17.34 13.89 9.63
N GLN A 55 -16.45 13.42 10.49
CA GLN A 55 -15.56 14.23 11.32
C GLN A 55 -14.10 13.76 11.16
N ILE A 56 -13.17 14.63 11.56
CA ILE A 56 -11.75 14.24 11.67
C ILE A 56 -11.62 13.33 12.91
N ARG A 57 -10.90 12.24 12.78
CA ARG A 57 -10.66 11.25 13.84
C ARG A 57 -9.19 11.18 14.19
N SER A 58 -8.87 10.77 15.40
CA SER A 58 -7.54 10.30 15.75
C SER A 58 -7.45 8.78 15.55
N LEU A 59 -6.24 8.24 15.49
CA LEU A 59 -6.04 6.78 15.47
C LEU A 59 -6.66 6.09 16.68
N ASN A 60 -6.69 6.76 17.85
CA ASN A 60 -7.32 6.25 19.06
C ASN A 60 -8.84 6.08 18.93
N ASP A 61 -9.50 6.95 18.15
CA ASP A 61 -10.95 6.88 17.93
C ASP A 61 -11.36 5.66 17.10
N LEU A 62 -10.39 4.98 16.48
CA LEU A 62 -10.61 3.80 15.65
C LEU A 62 -10.58 2.48 16.44
N SER A 63 -10.36 2.56 17.76
CA SER A 63 -10.35 1.38 18.63
C SER A 63 -11.68 0.61 18.55
N GLY A 64 -11.59 -0.71 18.35
CA GLY A 64 -12.76 -1.59 18.22
C GLY A 64 -13.46 -1.55 16.86
N ILE A 65 -12.95 -0.78 15.90
CA ILE A 65 -13.42 -0.81 14.52
C ILE A 65 -12.63 -1.85 13.75
N PRO A 66 -13.27 -2.80 13.05
CA PRO A 66 -12.55 -3.81 12.29
C PRO A 66 -11.68 -3.19 11.21
N PHE A 67 -10.39 -3.56 11.20
CA PHE A 67 -9.43 -3.17 10.18
C PHE A 67 -9.20 -4.27 9.15
N ILE A 68 -9.07 -3.85 7.89
CA ILE A 68 -8.63 -4.67 6.77
C ILE A 68 -7.22 -4.22 6.42
N GLY A 69 -6.27 -5.13 6.45
CA GLY A 69 -4.88 -4.87 6.09
C GLY A 69 -4.33 -5.89 5.11
N LEU A 70 -3.15 -5.64 4.57
CA LEU A 70 -2.44 -6.67 3.82
C LEU A 70 -1.81 -7.69 4.78
N ALA A 71 -1.62 -8.90 4.26
CA ALA A 71 -1.03 -10.01 5.00
C ALA A 71 0.35 -9.66 5.59
N ASP A 72 0.69 -10.31 6.67
CA ASP A 72 1.98 -10.15 7.33
C ASP A 72 3.15 -10.43 6.37
N GLY A 73 4.30 -9.79 6.61
CA GLY A 73 5.47 -9.86 5.72
C GLY A 73 5.34 -9.01 4.44
N THR A 74 4.28 -8.24 4.26
CA THR A 74 4.19 -7.24 3.17
C THR A 74 4.74 -5.88 3.60
N GLY A 75 5.30 -5.11 2.65
CA GLY A 75 5.79 -3.76 2.93
C GLY A 75 4.70 -2.82 3.48
N SER A 76 3.45 -2.97 3.02
CA SER A 76 2.33 -2.17 3.53
C SER A 76 1.98 -2.52 4.98
N ARG A 77 1.98 -3.81 5.35
CA ARG A 77 1.75 -4.22 6.74
C ARG A 77 2.81 -3.63 7.66
N GLU A 78 4.07 -3.72 7.27
CA GLU A 78 5.19 -3.15 8.03
C GLU A 78 5.10 -1.62 8.14
N LEU A 79 4.67 -0.92 7.08
CA LEU A 79 4.46 0.52 7.09
C LEU A 79 3.43 0.90 8.15
N TYR A 80 2.24 0.28 8.12
CA TYR A 80 1.17 0.62 9.05
C TYR A 80 1.45 0.16 10.48
N HIS A 81 2.16 -0.95 10.65
CA HIS A 81 2.65 -1.34 11.98
C HIS A 81 3.55 -0.25 12.58
N ARG A 82 4.52 0.28 11.82
CA ARG A 82 5.39 1.38 12.27
C ARG A 82 4.62 2.68 12.46
N TYR A 83 3.67 3.00 11.58
CA TYR A 83 2.85 4.20 11.70
C TYR A 83 2.04 4.20 12.99
N PHE A 84 1.33 3.12 13.31
CA PHE A 84 0.59 3.00 14.57
C PHE A 84 1.53 3.01 15.78
N LEU A 85 2.63 2.28 15.71
CA LEU A 85 3.61 2.21 16.80
C LEU A 85 4.22 3.59 17.11
N SER A 86 4.48 4.42 16.11
CA SER A 86 4.99 5.80 16.32
C SER A 86 4.00 6.70 17.07
N HIS A 87 2.73 6.31 17.12
CA HIS A 87 1.67 6.98 17.89
C HIS A 87 1.29 6.21 19.18
N GLY A 88 2.12 5.24 19.61
CA GLY A 88 1.89 4.45 20.82
C GLY A 88 0.78 3.41 20.68
N LEU A 89 0.39 3.03 19.48
CA LEU A 89 -0.69 2.09 19.18
C LEU A 89 -0.14 0.84 18.48
N MET A 90 -0.93 -0.22 18.46
CA MET A 90 -0.64 -1.44 17.71
C MET A 90 -1.57 -1.54 16.50
N PHE A 91 -1.00 -1.84 15.33
CA PHE A 91 -1.76 -2.18 14.14
C PHE A 91 -1.94 -3.70 14.05
N ALA A 92 -3.15 -4.15 14.36
CA ALA A 92 -3.54 -5.56 14.27
C ALA A 92 -4.84 -5.64 13.46
N PRO A 93 -4.79 -5.77 12.13
CA PRO A 93 -6.01 -5.88 11.33
C PRO A 93 -6.75 -7.17 11.64
N ASP A 94 -8.09 -7.08 11.69
CA ASP A 94 -9.00 -8.19 11.95
C ASP A 94 -9.14 -9.10 10.72
N MET A 95 -8.88 -8.54 9.53
CA MET A 95 -8.94 -9.25 8.25
C MET A 95 -7.71 -8.94 7.41
N GLU A 96 -7.22 -9.98 6.76
CA GLU A 96 -6.05 -9.89 5.89
C GLU A 96 -6.43 -10.15 4.43
N ALA A 97 -5.94 -9.25 3.56
CA ALA A 97 -6.01 -9.41 2.12
C ALA A 97 -4.63 -9.78 1.57
N ALA A 98 -4.58 -10.64 0.57
CA ALA A 98 -3.33 -11.03 -0.06
C ALA A 98 -2.76 -9.91 -0.96
N THR A 99 -3.64 -9.12 -1.57
CA THR A 99 -3.28 -8.05 -2.52
C THR A 99 -4.15 -6.82 -2.31
N THR A 100 -3.64 -5.65 -2.71
CA THR A 100 -4.33 -4.34 -2.50
C THR A 100 -5.69 -4.29 -3.19
N ASP A 101 -5.85 -4.90 -4.36
CA ASP A 101 -7.11 -4.92 -5.11
C ASP A 101 -8.26 -5.61 -4.37
N GLN A 102 -7.96 -6.49 -3.40
CA GLN A 102 -8.96 -7.16 -2.57
C GLN A 102 -9.53 -6.24 -1.47
N ILE A 103 -8.80 -5.22 -1.06
CA ILE A 103 -9.18 -4.34 0.06
C ILE A 103 -10.44 -3.55 -0.26
N LEU A 104 -10.52 -2.90 -1.42
CA LEU A 104 -11.66 -2.05 -1.77
C LEU A 104 -12.99 -2.82 -1.83
N PRO A 105 -13.09 -4.02 -2.46
CA PRO A 105 -14.28 -4.85 -2.37
C PRO A 105 -14.71 -5.19 -0.93
N MET A 106 -13.77 -5.53 -0.05
CA MET A 106 -14.07 -5.83 1.35
C MET A 106 -14.63 -4.60 2.07
N ILE A 107 -14.07 -3.42 1.82
CA ILE A 107 -14.53 -2.15 2.40
C ILE A 107 -15.93 -1.80 1.91
N THR A 108 -16.20 -1.88 0.60
CA THR A 108 -17.52 -1.56 0.02
C THR A 108 -18.61 -2.51 0.49
N HIS A 109 -18.23 -3.72 0.93
CA HIS A 109 -19.14 -4.67 1.59
C HIS A 109 -19.21 -4.50 3.12
N ASN A 110 -18.68 -3.39 3.65
CA ASN A 110 -18.76 -3.02 5.06
C ASN A 110 -18.08 -4.00 6.04
N LEU A 111 -17.09 -4.76 5.59
CA LEU A 111 -16.38 -5.71 6.46
C LEU A 111 -15.46 -4.99 7.46
N GLY A 112 -14.96 -3.81 7.11
CA GLY A 112 -14.09 -3.01 7.96
C GLY A 112 -13.68 -1.71 7.29
N ILE A 113 -12.70 -1.04 7.91
CA ILE A 113 -12.00 0.12 7.35
C ILE A 113 -10.58 -0.30 6.95
N GLY A 114 -9.95 0.44 6.04
CA GLY A 114 -8.59 0.11 5.61
C GLY A 114 -7.93 1.24 4.86
N PHE A 115 -6.60 1.20 4.81
CA PHE A 115 -5.81 2.14 4.02
C PHE A 115 -5.79 1.70 2.56
N TYR A 116 -5.99 2.66 1.67
CA TYR A 116 -6.09 2.38 0.25
C TYR A 116 -5.59 3.58 -0.59
N PRO A 117 -4.98 3.36 -1.76
CA PRO A 117 -4.53 4.45 -2.61
C PRO A 117 -5.66 5.40 -2.97
N GLU A 118 -5.45 6.71 -2.74
CA GLU A 118 -6.47 7.75 -2.91
C GLU A 118 -7.05 7.76 -4.32
N GLU A 119 -6.18 7.70 -5.34
CA GLU A 119 -6.60 7.71 -6.74
C GLU A 119 -7.46 6.50 -7.11
N LEU A 120 -7.13 5.33 -6.57
CA LEU A 120 -7.90 4.10 -6.81
C LEU A 120 -9.23 4.09 -6.04
N ALA A 121 -9.34 4.83 -4.93
CA ALA A 121 -10.57 4.97 -4.15
C ALA A 121 -11.55 5.97 -4.79
N ALA A 122 -11.08 6.88 -5.64
CA ALA A 122 -11.82 8.05 -6.12
C ALA A 122 -13.19 7.69 -6.72
N GLU A 123 -13.27 6.65 -7.54
CA GLU A 123 -14.52 6.22 -8.16
C GLU A 123 -15.53 5.67 -7.14
N ALA A 124 -15.08 4.89 -6.16
CA ALA A 124 -15.94 4.33 -5.11
C ALA A 124 -16.46 5.45 -4.19
N ILE A 125 -15.63 6.45 -3.90
CA ILE A 125 -16.01 7.62 -3.12
C ILE A 125 -17.03 8.48 -3.90
N ALA A 126 -16.79 8.75 -5.17
CA ALA A 126 -17.70 9.53 -6.02
C ALA A 126 -19.09 8.85 -6.13
N ARG A 127 -19.14 7.52 -6.17
CA ARG A 127 -20.39 6.74 -6.18
C ARG A 127 -21.05 6.59 -4.80
N GLY A 128 -20.40 7.05 -3.73
CA GLY A 128 -20.89 6.93 -2.35
C GLY A 128 -20.87 5.50 -1.80
N SER A 129 -20.10 4.60 -2.38
CA SER A 129 -19.89 3.23 -1.89
C SER A 129 -18.74 3.10 -0.90
N ALA A 130 -17.88 4.12 -0.83
CA ALA A 130 -16.84 4.27 0.18
C ALA A 130 -16.75 5.74 0.64
N TYR A 131 -16.22 5.97 1.83
CA TYR A 131 -16.07 7.28 2.45
C TYR A 131 -14.66 7.42 3.02
N ALA A 132 -14.00 8.54 2.70
CA ALA A 132 -12.68 8.86 3.25
C ALA A 132 -12.81 9.27 4.71
N ILE A 133 -12.08 8.60 5.60
CA ILE A 133 -12.01 8.91 7.03
C ILE A 133 -10.74 9.74 7.23
N ARG A 134 -10.92 11.02 7.55
CA ARG A 134 -9.81 11.94 7.77
C ARG A 134 -9.20 11.72 9.14
N LEU A 135 -7.88 11.62 9.20
CA LEU A 135 -7.12 11.47 10.44
C LEU A 135 -6.41 12.76 10.82
N VAL A 136 -6.24 12.96 12.14
CA VAL A 136 -5.38 14.01 12.69
C VAL A 136 -3.91 13.67 12.40
N GLU A 137 -3.56 12.39 12.55
CA GLU A 137 -2.20 11.89 12.31
C GLU A 137 -1.95 11.78 10.81
N PRO A 138 -0.85 12.38 10.29
CA PRO A 138 -0.55 12.32 8.87
C PRO A 138 -0.21 10.91 8.42
N ILE A 139 -0.93 10.41 7.41
CA ILE A 139 -0.65 9.11 6.81
C ILE A 139 0.66 9.21 6.01
N PRO A 140 1.60 8.26 6.16
CA PRO A 140 2.87 8.28 5.43
C PRO A 140 2.67 8.23 3.91
N GLU A 141 3.38 9.11 3.20
CA GLU A 141 3.47 9.04 1.73
C GLU A 141 4.19 7.76 1.29
N ARG A 142 3.83 7.31 0.10
CA ARG A 142 4.42 6.12 -0.53
C ARG A 142 5.02 6.44 -1.88
N GLU A 143 6.03 5.67 -2.25
CA GLU A 143 6.69 5.78 -3.54
C GLU A 143 6.45 4.52 -4.38
N ILE A 144 6.36 4.70 -5.68
CA ILE A 144 6.53 3.64 -6.67
C ILE A 144 7.95 3.72 -7.17
N CYS A 145 8.64 2.60 -7.11
CA CYS A 145 10.05 2.51 -7.47
C CYS A 145 10.28 1.42 -8.50
N LEU A 146 11.11 1.72 -9.47
CA LEU A 146 11.72 0.72 -10.32
C LEU A 146 12.96 0.17 -9.62
N VAL A 147 13.07 -1.15 -9.53
CA VAL A 147 14.27 -1.83 -9.04
C VAL A 147 14.89 -2.65 -10.15
N THR A 148 16.18 -2.49 -10.33
CA THR A 148 16.99 -3.20 -11.32
C THR A 148 18.21 -3.83 -10.65
N ASN A 149 18.81 -4.84 -11.30
CA ASN A 149 20.01 -5.50 -10.81
C ASN A 149 21.20 -5.15 -11.72
N SER A 150 22.18 -4.39 -11.20
CA SER A 150 23.36 -3.96 -11.96
C SER A 150 24.33 -5.11 -12.33
N SER A 151 24.21 -6.25 -11.69
CA SER A 151 25.01 -7.45 -12.02
C SER A 151 24.45 -8.20 -13.23
N THR A 152 23.28 -7.82 -13.75
CA THR A 152 22.62 -8.48 -14.88
C THR A 152 22.59 -7.53 -16.08
N GLN A 153 23.04 -8.03 -17.23
CA GLN A 153 22.97 -7.24 -18.47
C GLN A 153 21.53 -7.23 -18.97
N MET A 154 20.91 -6.03 -18.96
CA MET A 154 19.57 -5.84 -19.47
C MET A 154 19.51 -6.01 -21.00
N SER A 155 18.49 -6.73 -21.47
CA SER A 155 18.21 -6.83 -22.91
C SER A 155 17.82 -5.48 -23.52
N ALA A 156 17.93 -5.35 -24.84
CA ALA A 156 17.50 -4.13 -25.55
C ALA A 156 15.99 -3.86 -25.35
N ALA A 157 15.17 -4.93 -25.28
CA ALA A 157 13.74 -4.83 -25.02
C ALA A 157 13.45 -4.26 -23.65
N VAL A 158 14.13 -4.77 -22.61
CA VAL A 158 13.99 -4.27 -21.21
C VAL A 158 14.39 -2.79 -21.11
N ARG A 159 15.54 -2.41 -21.70
CA ARG A 159 15.95 -0.99 -21.73
C ARG A 159 14.90 -0.10 -22.41
N LYS A 160 14.29 -0.59 -23.49
CA LYS A 160 13.24 0.14 -24.21
C LYS A 160 11.99 0.32 -23.32
N VAL A 161 11.54 -0.71 -22.62
CA VAL A 161 10.41 -0.60 -21.68
C VAL A 161 10.70 0.41 -20.58
N ILE A 162 11.87 0.30 -19.92
CA ILE A 162 12.28 1.22 -18.86
C ILE A 162 12.35 2.68 -19.35
N SER A 163 12.69 2.92 -20.61
CA SER A 163 12.75 4.29 -21.17
C SER A 163 11.39 4.96 -21.37
N PHE A 164 10.28 4.24 -21.16
CA PHE A 164 8.91 4.77 -21.19
C PHE A 164 8.31 4.99 -19.79
N LEU A 165 8.99 4.55 -18.74
CA LEU A 165 8.62 4.77 -17.34
C LEU A 165 9.23 6.06 -16.80
#